data_6e795da5a3d3bf5927ede2951db8d7a5
#
_entry.id   6e795da5a3d3bf5927ede2951db8d7a5
#
_cell.length_a   1.000
_cell.length_b   1.000
_cell.length_c   1.000
_cell.angle_alpha   90.00
_cell.angle_beta   90.00
_cell.angle_gamma   90.00
#
_symmetry.space_group_name_H-M   'P 1'
#
loop_
_entity.id
_entity.type
_entity.pdbx_description
1 polymer ?
#
loop_
_entity_poly.entity_id
_entity_poly.type
_entity_poly.pdbx_seq_one_letter_code
_entity_poly.pdbx_strand_id
1 'polypeptide(L)'
;MAAIHYKKLLGWHIITLKLRKTVESRLPKKSTYAGEIVPHHEPRPPKSEWVISIEGKLEQGRQDNVPSLWAKLSIYRIPRYLKNGGDKDWVPQIVSLGPYHHGDEHLRHMERHKWRCLHRILERSGQDIGLYLDSVKKVEDRARAFYEGTISMSCDEFVEMMVLDGCFVIELLRGFAMGFEKLGYPCNDPVFSMRRSILEIQRDVFMLENQIPLLLDRLLSLQLDDPDQKGRVARLAIQFFNPLMSEDSGIFIKSGSKRLKFDPLDDHGGVHCLEVFWRSLLHFPKRSKTKQWFHSRPKLTFFLSKVSEAGIMIKRRYGNSFLDIRFKDGVLEIPKIVIHEGTRSLFLNLIAFEQSHFDCGNPITSYVIFMHNLINSPEDVQYLCELKIIEHCLGSDVEVVDLFNRLCQEVAFDVEGSYLYFLRIDVALYCLRIMLPFKMATAALVRKWHFWGADLKKKYFNNPWSTISVIAASILLVLTFTQTFYGVLTYHRQPRS
;
A
#
# COMPACT_ATOMS: atom_id res chain seq x y z
N MET A 1 -27.62 -6.15 22.38
CA MET A 1 -26.30 -6.85 22.41
C MET A 1 -25.09 -5.90 22.49
N ALA A 2 -25.11 -4.71 21.91
CA ALA A 2 -24.00 -3.74 21.98
C ALA A 2 -23.69 -3.20 23.39
N ALA A 3 -24.70 -3.04 24.27
CA ALA A 3 -24.52 -2.54 25.63
C ALA A 3 -23.79 -3.53 26.57
N ILE A 4 -23.87 -4.82 26.31
CA ILE A 4 -23.21 -5.87 27.10
C ILE A 4 -21.71 -5.95 26.76
N HIS A 5 -21.35 -5.66 25.51
CA HIS A 5 -19.95 -5.66 25.07
C HIS A 5 -19.19 -4.44 25.62
N TYR A 6 -19.86 -3.28 25.73
CA TYR A 6 -19.26 -2.06 26.27
C TYR A 6 -18.96 -2.16 27.78
N LYS A 7 -19.84 -2.83 28.55
CA LYS A 7 -19.59 -3.09 29.99
C LYS A 7 -18.41 -4.06 30.23
N LYS A 8 -18.16 -5.01 29.33
CA LYS A 8 -17.00 -5.91 29.46
C LYS A 8 -15.69 -5.19 29.17
N LEU A 9 -15.62 -4.29 28.19
CA LEU A 9 -14.40 -3.52 27.87
C LEU A 9 -14.05 -2.51 28.98
N LEU A 10 -15.04 -1.84 29.59
CA LEU A 10 -14.81 -0.96 30.75
C LEU A 10 -14.32 -1.77 31.97
N GLY A 11 -14.84 -2.98 32.18
CA GLY A 11 -14.39 -3.88 33.25
C GLY A 11 -12.90 -4.25 33.14
N TRP A 12 -12.41 -4.51 31.95
CA TRP A 12 -10.98 -4.83 31.72
C TRP A 12 -10.06 -3.63 31.93
N HIS A 13 -10.49 -2.42 31.55
CA HIS A 13 -9.69 -1.21 31.75
C HIS A 13 -9.55 -0.84 33.24
N ILE A 14 -10.61 -1.06 34.03
CA ILE A 14 -10.59 -0.83 35.50
C ILE A 14 -9.73 -1.90 36.20
N ILE A 15 -9.74 -3.13 35.71
CA ILE A 15 -8.91 -4.23 36.25
C ILE A 15 -7.42 -3.97 35.96
N THR A 16 -7.07 -3.49 34.76
CA THR A 16 -5.68 -3.15 34.42
C THR A 16 -5.16 -1.96 35.22
N LEU A 17 -5.98 -0.94 35.46
CA LEU A 17 -5.60 0.20 36.32
C LEU A 17 -5.47 -0.17 37.79
N LYS A 18 -6.30 -1.08 38.30
CA LYS A 18 -6.16 -1.63 39.65
C LYS A 18 -4.93 -2.50 39.84
N LEU A 19 -4.62 -3.36 38.85
CA LEU A 19 -3.41 -4.19 38.88
C LEU A 19 -2.15 -3.32 38.82
N ARG A 20 -2.12 -2.24 38.03
CA ARG A 20 -0.97 -1.34 37.97
C ARG A 20 -0.73 -0.62 39.31
N LYS A 21 -1.78 -0.12 39.98
CA LYS A 21 -1.65 0.45 41.33
C LYS A 21 -1.23 -0.55 42.41
N THR A 22 -1.62 -1.82 42.30
CA THR A 22 -1.25 -2.88 43.25
C THR A 22 0.19 -3.33 43.07
N VAL A 23 0.73 -3.27 41.86
CA VAL A 23 2.14 -3.59 41.59
C VAL A 23 3.05 -2.45 42.05
N GLU A 24 2.67 -1.18 41.83
CA GLU A 24 3.44 -0.03 42.32
C GLU A 24 3.49 0.08 43.86
N SER A 25 2.47 -0.44 44.57
CA SER A 25 2.42 -0.43 46.04
C SER A 25 3.21 -1.56 46.72
N ARG A 26 3.76 -2.53 45.95
CA ARG A 26 4.53 -3.69 46.46
C ARG A 26 6.04 -3.61 46.20
N LEU A 27 6.54 -2.49 45.66
CA LEU A 27 7.98 -2.29 45.60
C LEU A 27 8.49 -1.92 47.01
N PRO A 28 9.44 -2.65 47.58
CA PRO A 28 9.99 -2.37 48.89
C PRO A 28 10.74 -1.04 48.87
N LYS A 29 10.33 -0.13 49.74
CA LYS A 29 11.08 1.10 50.00
C LYS A 29 12.49 0.73 50.45
N LYS A 30 13.51 1.27 49.79
CA LYS A 30 14.92 1.13 50.22
C LYS A 30 15.02 1.62 51.68
N SER A 31 15.22 0.66 52.59
CA SER A 31 15.65 0.95 53.93
C SER A 31 17.15 1.12 53.96
N THR A 32 17.57 2.30 54.36
CA THR A 32 18.96 2.67 54.60
C THR A 32 19.33 2.07 55.99
N TYR A 33 19.90 0.88 56.01
CA TYR A 33 20.68 0.41 57.15
C TYR A 33 22.07 0.08 56.62
N ALA A 34 23.04 0.91 57.07
CA ALA A 34 24.44 0.63 56.97
C ALA A 34 24.77 -0.48 57.98
N GLY A 35 25.06 -1.68 57.50
CA GLY A 35 25.63 -2.77 58.23
C GLY A 35 26.46 -3.58 57.24
N GLU A 36 27.77 -3.49 57.37
CA GLU A 36 28.73 -4.32 56.63
C GLU A 36 28.46 -5.78 56.91
N ILE A 37 27.83 -6.47 55.96
CA ILE A 37 27.79 -7.92 55.88
C ILE A 37 28.79 -8.31 54.79
N VAL A 38 29.95 -8.77 55.18
CA VAL A 38 30.92 -9.43 54.33
C VAL A 38 30.25 -10.70 53.77
N PRO A 39 30.00 -10.83 52.47
CA PRO A 39 29.44 -12.07 51.94
C PRO A 39 30.55 -13.14 51.92
N HIS A 40 30.39 -14.21 52.68
CA HIS A 40 31.11 -15.43 52.44
C HIS A 40 30.76 -15.93 51.04
N HIS A 41 31.69 -15.79 50.11
CA HIS A 41 31.62 -16.41 48.79
C HIS A 41 31.85 -17.91 48.93
N GLU A 42 30.80 -18.71 49.15
CA GLU A 42 30.85 -20.13 48.79
C GLU A 42 31.06 -20.20 47.25
N PRO A 43 32.00 -21.05 46.79
CA PRO A 43 32.22 -21.25 45.36
C PRO A 43 30.94 -21.85 44.77
N ARG A 44 30.27 -21.13 43.89
CA ARG A 44 29.10 -21.62 43.17
C ARG A 44 29.50 -22.88 42.41
N PRO A 45 28.68 -23.96 42.46
CA PRO A 45 28.93 -25.13 41.65
C PRO A 45 29.10 -24.79 40.19
N PRO A 46 29.93 -25.51 39.42
CA PRO A 46 30.13 -25.24 38.00
C PRO A 46 28.78 -25.26 37.29
N LYS A 47 28.52 -24.20 36.48
CA LYS A 47 27.27 -24.09 35.73
C LYS A 47 27.15 -25.29 34.80
N SER A 48 25.96 -25.90 34.72
CA SER A 48 25.71 -26.97 33.76
C SER A 48 25.86 -26.44 32.32
N GLU A 49 26.28 -27.31 31.40
CA GLU A 49 26.43 -26.95 29.97
C GLU A 49 25.16 -26.32 29.40
N TRP A 50 23.98 -26.78 29.87
CA TRP A 50 22.70 -26.25 29.52
C TRP A 50 22.53 -24.76 29.94
N VAL A 51 22.96 -24.42 31.17
CA VAL A 51 22.93 -23.03 31.67
C VAL A 51 23.87 -22.14 30.86
N ILE A 52 25.06 -22.61 30.52
CA ILE A 52 26.03 -21.92 29.69
C ILE A 52 25.45 -21.66 28.30
N SER A 53 24.78 -22.66 27.71
CA SER A 53 24.08 -22.52 26.42
C SER A 53 22.96 -21.48 26.46
N ILE A 54 22.16 -21.43 27.52
CA ILE A 54 21.10 -20.45 27.72
C ILE A 54 21.69 -19.04 27.92
N GLU A 55 22.75 -18.90 28.72
CA GLU A 55 23.42 -17.60 28.89
C GLU A 55 24.00 -17.08 27.57
N GLY A 56 24.58 -17.95 26.73
CA GLY A 56 25.03 -17.61 25.39
C GLY A 56 23.88 -17.07 24.51
N LYS A 57 22.73 -17.74 24.54
CA LYS A 57 21.53 -17.29 23.83
C LYS A 57 20.97 -15.95 24.36
N LEU A 58 21.02 -15.76 25.68
CA LEU A 58 20.60 -14.49 26.30
C LEU A 58 21.53 -13.33 25.94
N GLU A 59 22.85 -13.59 25.90
CA GLU A 59 23.82 -12.58 25.49
C GLU A 59 23.66 -12.23 24.01
N GLN A 60 23.39 -13.21 23.14
CA GLN A 60 23.06 -12.97 21.73
C GLN A 60 21.79 -12.14 21.61
N GLY A 61 20.70 -12.48 22.33
CA GLY A 61 19.48 -11.68 22.37
C GLY A 61 19.68 -10.28 22.93
N ARG A 62 20.68 -10.06 23.77
CA ARG A 62 21.07 -8.74 24.28
C ARG A 62 21.82 -7.91 23.22
N GLN A 63 22.68 -8.55 22.45
CA GLN A 63 23.39 -7.93 21.33
C GLN A 63 22.43 -7.57 20.18
N ASP A 64 21.44 -8.42 19.92
CA ASP A 64 20.39 -8.15 18.93
C ASP A 64 19.46 -7.01 19.36
N ASN A 65 19.37 -6.68 20.65
CA ASN A 65 18.48 -5.65 21.20
C ASN A 65 19.12 -4.24 21.19
N VAL A 66 19.92 -3.92 20.19
CA VAL A 66 20.51 -2.58 20.02
C VAL A 66 19.64 -1.75 19.08
N PRO A 67 18.95 -0.70 19.57
CA PRO A 67 18.06 0.13 18.75
C PRO A 67 18.70 0.68 17.48
N SER A 68 20.02 0.90 17.48
CA SER A 68 20.77 1.39 16.32
C SER A 68 20.90 0.36 15.18
N LEU A 69 20.79 -0.95 15.46
CA LEU A 69 20.76 -2.00 14.43
C LEU A 69 19.40 -2.04 13.75
N TRP A 70 18.32 -1.94 14.53
CA TRP A 70 16.95 -1.95 13.98
C TRP A 70 16.62 -0.71 13.16
N ALA A 71 17.23 0.44 13.49
CA ALA A 71 17.07 1.67 12.72
C ALA A 71 17.66 1.59 11.29
N LYS A 72 18.47 0.57 10.99
CA LYS A 72 19.05 0.35 9.65
C LYS A 72 18.31 -0.68 8.83
N LEU A 73 17.46 -1.48 9.48
CA LEU A 73 16.73 -2.56 8.83
C LEU A 73 15.75 -2.01 7.80
N SER A 74 15.82 -2.46 6.56
CA SER A 74 14.94 -2.03 5.47
C SER A 74 14.54 -3.14 4.50
N ILE A 75 15.27 -4.26 4.48
CA ILE A 75 14.98 -5.42 3.62
C ILE A 75 14.45 -6.53 4.50
N TYR A 76 13.13 -6.73 4.47
CA TYR A 76 12.39 -7.61 5.36
C TYR A 76 12.06 -8.92 4.69
N ARG A 77 11.86 -9.97 5.50
CA ARG A 77 11.19 -11.18 5.05
C ARG A 77 9.68 -10.98 5.08
N ILE A 78 9.03 -11.45 4.04
CA ILE A 78 7.58 -11.35 3.94
C ILE A 78 6.93 -12.31 4.94
N PRO A 79 6.07 -11.80 5.82
CA PRO A 79 5.35 -12.62 6.78
C PRO A 79 4.56 -13.73 6.09
N ARG A 80 4.57 -14.93 6.67
CA ARG A 80 3.92 -16.12 6.07
C ARG A 80 2.42 -15.91 5.81
N TYR A 81 1.73 -15.15 6.66
CA TYR A 81 0.30 -14.88 6.50
C TYR A 81 -0.02 -14.05 5.23
N LEU A 82 0.93 -13.27 4.71
CA LEU A 82 0.77 -12.55 3.44
C LEU A 82 1.01 -13.44 2.22
N LYS A 83 1.69 -14.58 2.38
CA LYS A 83 2.03 -15.50 1.28
C LYS A 83 0.88 -16.43 0.88
N ASN A 84 -0.29 -16.36 1.53
CA ASN A 84 -1.43 -17.26 1.31
C ASN A 84 -2.07 -17.19 -0.10
N GLY A 85 -1.67 -16.26 -0.94
CA GLY A 85 -2.22 -16.04 -2.28
C GLY A 85 -1.49 -16.73 -3.45
N GLY A 86 -0.41 -17.46 -3.19
CA GLY A 86 0.42 -18.14 -4.18
C GLY A 86 1.84 -17.55 -4.28
N ASP A 87 2.83 -18.42 -4.49
CA ASP A 87 4.26 -18.08 -4.45
C ASP A 87 4.71 -17.14 -5.58
N LYS A 88 4.00 -17.11 -6.70
CA LYS A 88 4.40 -16.31 -7.89
C LYS A 88 4.56 -14.82 -7.64
N ASP A 89 3.81 -14.25 -6.70
CA ASP A 89 3.87 -12.82 -6.39
C ASP A 89 5.03 -12.44 -5.46
N TRP A 90 5.67 -13.44 -4.84
CA TRP A 90 6.65 -13.28 -3.77
C TRP A 90 8.02 -13.88 -4.08
N VAL A 91 8.11 -14.76 -5.09
CA VAL A 91 9.33 -15.46 -5.47
C VAL A 91 9.80 -14.94 -6.84
N PRO A 92 11.06 -14.49 -6.96
CA PRO A 92 11.61 -14.06 -8.23
C PRO A 92 11.61 -15.20 -9.25
N GLN A 93 11.37 -14.88 -10.51
CA GLN A 93 11.23 -15.88 -11.59
C GLN A 93 12.40 -15.88 -12.55
N ILE A 94 13.14 -14.79 -12.65
CA ILE A 94 14.25 -14.63 -13.61
C ILE A 94 15.56 -14.41 -12.88
N VAL A 95 15.63 -13.47 -11.91
CA VAL A 95 16.88 -13.04 -11.31
C VAL A 95 16.81 -12.96 -9.78
N SER A 96 17.76 -13.59 -9.10
CA SER A 96 17.98 -13.37 -7.66
C SER A 96 18.81 -12.10 -7.44
N LEU A 97 18.45 -11.33 -6.42
CA LEU A 97 19.20 -10.17 -5.93
C LEU A 97 19.31 -10.24 -4.41
N GLY A 98 20.53 -10.17 -3.91
CA GLY A 98 20.79 -10.30 -2.47
C GLY A 98 20.67 -11.75 -1.95
N PRO A 99 20.78 -11.92 -0.61
CA PRO A 99 21.06 -13.22 -0.02
C PRO A 99 19.84 -14.14 0.10
N TYR A 100 18.60 -13.64 0.02
CA TYR A 100 17.43 -14.44 0.37
C TYR A 100 17.08 -15.52 -0.66
N HIS A 101 17.33 -15.23 -1.96
CA HIS A 101 17.09 -16.12 -3.08
C HIS A 101 18.40 -16.52 -3.79
N HIS A 102 19.55 -16.19 -3.17
CA HIS A 102 20.85 -16.57 -3.72
C HIS A 102 21.00 -18.10 -3.72
N GLY A 103 21.35 -18.65 -4.88
CA GLY A 103 21.54 -20.11 -5.05
C GLY A 103 20.27 -20.90 -5.37
N ASP A 104 19.09 -20.26 -5.43
CA ASP A 104 17.86 -20.94 -5.87
C ASP A 104 18.03 -21.53 -7.26
N GLU A 105 17.73 -22.84 -7.41
CA GLU A 105 18.07 -23.62 -8.60
C GLU A 105 17.44 -23.04 -9.89
N HIS A 106 16.19 -22.61 -9.82
CA HIS A 106 15.45 -22.05 -10.96
C HIS A 106 16.01 -20.70 -11.44
N LEU A 107 16.76 -19.96 -10.62
CA LEU A 107 17.38 -18.67 -10.94
C LEU A 107 18.84 -18.79 -11.39
N ARG A 108 19.45 -19.96 -11.24
CA ARG A 108 20.87 -20.20 -11.49
C ARG A 108 21.31 -19.84 -12.93
N HIS A 109 20.40 -19.94 -13.90
CA HIS A 109 20.70 -19.60 -15.28
C HIS A 109 21.07 -18.11 -15.46
N MET A 110 20.58 -17.21 -14.61
CA MET A 110 20.89 -15.78 -14.66
C MET A 110 22.27 -15.43 -14.09
N GLU A 111 22.86 -16.28 -13.25
CA GLU A 111 24.20 -16.02 -12.71
C GLU A 111 25.25 -15.86 -13.82
N ARG A 112 25.20 -16.68 -14.85
CA ARG A 112 26.06 -16.56 -16.05
C ARG A 112 25.91 -15.17 -16.71
N HIS A 113 24.69 -14.62 -16.74
CA HIS A 113 24.45 -13.31 -17.35
C HIS A 113 24.91 -12.17 -16.46
N LYS A 114 24.86 -12.30 -15.13
CA LYS A 114 25.45 -11.35 -14.19
C LYS A 114 26.97 -11.30 -14.36
N TRP A 115 27.64 -12.45 -14.45
CA TRP A 115 29.07 -12.51 -14.75
C TRP A 115 29.43 -11.85 -16.08
N ARG A 116 28.63 -12.04 -17.11
CA ARG A 116 28.80 -11.37 -18.41
C ARG A 116 28.67 -9.84 -18.29
N CYS A 117 27.75 -9.34 -17.46
CA CYS A 117 27.61 -7.90 -17.19
C CYS A 117 28.84 -7.37 -16.48
N LEU A 118 29.32 -8.05 -15.45
CA LEU A 118 30.53 -7.66 -14.72
C LEU A 118 31.75 -7.61 -15.62
N HIS A 119 31.97 -8.64 -16.46
CA HIS A 119 33.05 -8.65 -17.43
C HIS A 119 33.01 -7.43 -18.37
N ARG A 120 31.85 -7.09 -18.94
CA ARG A 120 31.71 -5.90 -19.79
C ARG A 120 31.94 -4.58 -19.04
N ILE A 121 31.57 -4.51 -17.76
CA ILE A 121 31.87 -3.35 -16.92
C ILE A 121 33.37 -3.18 -16.78
N LEU A 122 34.10 -4.26 -16.44
CA LEU A 122 35.55 -4.24 -16.25
C LEU A 122 36.28 -3.87 -17.54
N GLU A 123 35.87 -4.46 -18.70
CA GLU A 123 36.43 -4.10 -20.03
C GLU A 123 36.22 -2.58 -20.31
N ARG A 124 35.05 -2.07 -20.04
CA ARG A 124 34.70 -0.67 -20.34
C ARG A 124 35.34 0.34 -19.39
N SER A 125 35.46 -0.01 -18.11
CA SER A 125 36.06 0.86 -17.10
C SER A 125 37.58 0.79 -17.04
N GLY A 126 38.17 -0.31 -17.54
CA GLY A 126 39.60 -0.59 -17.40
C GLY A 126 40.06 -0.83 -15.97
N GLN A 127 39.14 -1.03 -15.04
CA GLN A 127 39.42 -1.21 -13.61
C GLN A 127 39.60 -2.70 -13.26
N ASP A 128 40.43 -2.93 -12.23
CA ASP A 128 40.63 -4.28 -11.69
C ASP A 128 39.46 -4.72 -10.79
N ILE A 129 39.10 -6.01 -10.83
CA ILE A 129 38.03 -6.58 -10.01
C ILE A 129 38.29 -6.41 -8.51
N GLY A 130 39.54 -6.40 -8.07
CA GLY A 130 39.91 -6.22 -6.68
C GLY A 130 39.39 -4.90 -6.11
N LEU A 131 39.33 -3.82 -6.91
CA LEU A 131 38.77 -2.53 -6.47
C LEU A 131 37.30 -2.63 -6.16
N TYR A 132 36.54 -3.41 -6.95
CA TYR A 132 35.10 -3.62 -6.72
C TYR A 132 34.89 -4.43 -5.44
N LEU A 133 35.62 -5.55 -5.27
CA LEU A 133 35.55 -6.39 -4.07
C LEU A 133 35.93 -5.59 -2.81
N ASP A 134 37.03 -4.87 -2.82
CA ASP A 134 37.48 -4.04 -1.69
C ASP A 134 36.50 -2.92 -1.34
N SER A 135 35.87 -2.33 -2.35
CA SER A 135 34.87 -1.29 -2.16
C SER A 135 33.65 -1.79 -1.38
N VAL A 136 33.19 -3.00 -1.70
CA VAL A 136 32.04 -3.64 -1.01
C VAL A 136 32.46 -4.20 0.34
N LYS A 137 33.64 -4.82 0.45
CA LYS A 137 34.18 -5.37 1.70
C LYS A 137 34.27 -4.31 2.82
N LYS A 138 34.62 -3.07 2.48
CA LYS A 138 34.66 -1.94 3.43
C LYS A 138 33.31 -1.58 4.05
N VAL A 139 32.21 -2.04 3.47
CA VAL A 139 30.84 -1.73 3.91
C VAL A 139 30.00 -2.98 4.17
N GLU A 140 30.61 -4.16 4.22
CA GLU A 140 29.94 -5.43 4.37
C GLU A 140 29.03 -5.48 5.61
N ASP A 141 29.57 -5.15 6.79
CA ASP A 141 28.78 -5.16 8.05
C ASP A 141 27.57 -4.23 7.95
N ARG A 142 27.76 -3.08 7.30
CA ARG A 142 26.67 -2.14 7.07
C ARG A 142 25.66 -2.71 6.09
N ALA A 143 26.10 -3.41 5.04
CA ALA A 143 25.23 -4.03 4.05
C ALA A 143 24.40 -5.16 4.67
N ARG A 144 25.01 -6.00 5.51
CA ARG A 144 24.31 -7.07 6.24
C ARG A 144 23.25 -6.51 7.19
N ALA A 145 23.51 -5.39 7.84
CA ALA A 145 22.57 -4.75 8.77
C ALA A 145 21.26 -4.25 8.13
N PHE A 146 21.15 -4.23 6.82
CA PHE A 146 19.88 -3.91 6.13
C PHE A 146 18.91 -5.09 6.03
N TYR A 147 19.39 -6.32 6.21
CA TYR A 147 18.60 -7.53 6.04
C TYR A 147 18.06 -8.03 7.39
N GLU A 148 16.80 -8.45 7.38
CA GLU A 148 16.19 -9.10 8.53
C GLU A 148 16.75 -10.50 8.73
N GLY A 149 17.15 -10.80 9.96
CA GLY A 149 17.68 -12.10 10.36
C GLY A 149 19.15 -12.30 10.02
N THR A 150 19.66 -13.47 10.41
CA THR A 150 21.07 -13.84 10.21
C THR A 150 21.30 -14.34 8.79
N ILE A 151 22.28 -13.77 8.09
CA ILE A 151 22.73 -14.21 6.77
C ILE A 151 23.89 -15.17 6.96
N SER A 152 23.72 -16.45 6.63
CA SER A 152 24.67 -17.54 6.87
C SER A 152 25.83 -17.60 5.85
N MET A 153 25.92 -16.64 4.91
CA MET A 153 27.00 -16.57 3.93
C MET A 153 28.30 -16.10 4.58
N SER A 154 29.44 -16.66 4.14
CA SER A 154 30.78 -16.15 4.52
C SER A 154 30.96 -14.71 4.05
N CYS A 155 32.01 -14.03 4.54
CA CYS A 155 32.35 -12.66 4.10
C CYS A 155 32.60 -12.61 2.60
N ASP A 156 33.43 -13.52 2.10
CA ASP A 156 33.85 -13.50 0.69
C ASP A 156 32.66 -13.84 -0.26
N GLU A 157 31.83 -14.83 0.08
CA GLU A 157 30.59 -15.16 -0.66
C GLU A 157 29.61 -13.98 -0.69
N PHE A 158 29.42 -13.31 0.44
CA PHE A 158 28.51 -12.14 0.52
C PHE A 158 29.04 -10.98 -0.31
N VAL A 159 30.34 -10.69 -0.25
CA VAL A 159 30.96 -9.61 -1.03
C VAL A 159 30.89 -9.91 -2.52
N GLU A 160 31.21 -11.15 -2.94
CA GLU A 160 31.11 -11.59 -4.34
C GLU A 160 29.67 -11.41 -4.87
N MET A 161 28.68 -11.94 -4.14
CA MET A 161 27.27 -11.79 -4.50
C MET A 161 26.89 -10.30 -4.63
N MET A 162 27.26 -9.45 -3.66
CA MET A 162 26.94 -8.03 -3.67
C MET A 162 27.56 -7.27 -4.86
N VAL A 163 28.81 -7.60 -5.24
CA VAL A 163 29.46 -7.02 -6.42
C VAL A 163 28.75 -7.48 -7.69
N LEU A 164 28.46 -8.77 -7.80
CA LEU A 164 27.85 -9.36 -8.98
C LEU A 164 26.43 -8.82 -9.22
N ASP A 165 25.61 -8.84 -8.18
CA ASP A 165 24.22 -8.34 -8.21
C ASP A 165 24.20 -6.83 -8.42
N GLY A 166 25.07 -6.09 -7.73
CA GLY A 166 25.19 -4.64 -7.84
C GLY A 166 25.56 -4.20 -9.24
N CYS A 167 26.55 -4.84 -9.84
CA CYS A 167 26.97 -4.56 -11.21
C CYS A 167 25.86 -4.89 -12.21
N PHE A 168 25.13 -5.99 -12.02
CA PHE A 168 23.99 -6.35 -12.86
C PHE A 168 22.87 -5.29 -12.78
N VAL A 169 22.50 -4.84 -11.57
CA VAL A 169 21.46 -3.81 -11.38
C VAL A 169 21.90 -2.49 -12.02
N ILE A 170 23.15 -2.07 -11.86
CA ILE A 170 23.68 -0.85 -12.50
C ILE A 170 23.58 -0.94 -14.03
N GLU A 171 24.00 -2.07 -14.63
CA GLU A 171 23.93 -2.28 -16.07
C GLU A 171 22.48 -2.26 -16.58
N LEU A 172 21.59 -2.93 -15.86
CA LEU A 172 20.16 -2.95 -16.17
C LEU A 172 19.58 -1.53 -16.19
N LEU A 173 19.79 -0.77 -15.11
CA LEU A 173 19.27 0.60 -14.98
C LEU A 173 19.87 1.55 -16.02
N ARG A 174 21.16 1.46 -16.30
CA ARG A 174 21.84 2.26 -17.32
C ARG A 174 21.39 1.89 -18.73
N GLY A 175 21.30 0.59 -19.02
CA GLY A 175 20.85 0.08 -20.31
C GLY A 175 19.42 0.49 -20.62
N PHE A 176 18.54 0.48 -19.62
CA PHE A 176 17.18 0.98 -19.76
C PHE A 176 17.14 2.49 -20.06
N ALA A 177 17.97 3.29 -19.38
CA ALA A 177 17.98 4.75 -19.53
C ALA A 177 18.63 5.23 -20.83
N MET A 178 19.68 4.56 -21.30
CA MET A 178 20.51 5.03 -22.42
C MET A 178 20.43 4.16 -23.67
N GLY A 179 19.88 2.95 -23.55
CA GLY A 179 19.91 1.89 -24.56
C GLY A 179 21.06 0.90 -24.32
N PHE A 180 20.76 -0.40 -24.35
CA PHE A 180 21.72 -1.48 -24.10
C PHE A 180 22.82 -1.54 -25.18
N GLU A 181 22.50 -1.15 -26.42
CA GLU A 181 23.47 -1.05 -27.50
C GLU A 181 24.62 -0.10 -27.18
N LYS A 182 24.34 1.03 -26.54
CA LYS A 182 25.36 2.00 -26.10
C LYS A 182 26.28 1.46 -25.01
N LEU A 183 25.84 0.43 -24.31
CA LEU A 183 26.64 -0.29 -23.32
C LEU A 183 27.39 -1.49 -23.95
N GLY A 184 27.28 -1.65 -25.25
CA GLY A 184 27.98 -2.71 -26.02
C GLY A 184 27.24 -4.04 -26.09
N TYR A 185 25.95 -4.09 -25.73
CA TYR A 185 25.15 -5.30 -25.87
C TYR A 185 24.58 -5.38 -27.29
N PRO A 186 24.60 -6.59 -27.93
CA PRO A 186 24.04 -6.75 -29.25
C PRO A 186 22.51 -6.64 -29.25
N CYS A 187 21.93 -6.28 -30.42
CA CYS A 187 20.47 -6.14 -30.58
C CYS A 187 19.72 -7.46 -30.35
N ASN A 188 20.38 -8.61 -30.42
CA ASN A 188 19.82 -9.92 -30.16
C ASN A 188 20.23 -10.50 -28.80
N ASP A 189 20.61 -9.67 -27.84
CA ASP A 189 20.99 -10.11 -26.50
C ASP A 189 19.85 -10.92 -25.85
N PRO A 190 20.12 -12.13 -25.31
CA PRO A 190 19.08 -13.05 -24.84
C PRO A 190 18.35 -12.53 -23.57
N VAL A 191 18.92 -11.55 -22.86
CA VAL A 191 18.32 -10.97 -21.66
C VAL A 191 17.72 -9.60 -21.95
N PHE A 192 18.50 -8.71 -22.58
CA PHE A 192 18.17 -7.29 -22.68
C PHE A 192 17.42 -6.91 -23.96
N SER A 193 17.40 -7.77 -25.00
CA SER A 193 16.61 -7.49 -26.22
C SER A 193 15.18 -8.00 -26.16
N MET A 194 14.88 -8.94 -25.25
CA MET A 194 13.54 -9.49 -25.10
C MET A 194 12.68 -8.64 -24.16
N ARG A 195 11.66 -7.98 -24.72
CA ARG A 195 10.73 -7.14 -23.93
C ARG A 195 10.14 -7.89 -22.75
N ARG A 196 9.76 -9.17 -22.92
CA ARG A 196 9.19 -9.99 -21.84
C ARG A 196 10.20 -10.20 -20.71
N SER A 197 11.46 -10.50 -21.03
CA SER A 197 12.50 -10.68 -20.01
C SER A 197 12.71 -9.42 -19.18
N ILE A 198 12.71 -8.25 -19.82
CA ILE A 198 12.82 -6.97 -19.09
C ILE A 198 11.66 -6.73 -18.14
N LEU A 199 10.42 -7.04 -18.53
CA LEU A 199 9.25 -6.89 -17.66
C LEU A 199 9.28 -7.85 -16.45
N GLU A 200 9.70 -9.09 -16.68
CA GLU A 200 9.85 -10.07 -15.59
C GLU A 200 11.01 -9.71 -14.66
N ILE A 201 12.15 -9.27 -15.19
CA ILE A 201 13.28 -8.75 -14.38
C ILE A 201 12.81 -7.51 -13.59
N GLN A 202 12.05 -6.61 -14.21
CA GLN A 202 11.50 -5.43 -13.54
C GLN A 202 10.62 -5.84 -12.36
N ARG A 203 9.78 -6.86 -12.51
CA ARG A 203 8.99 -7.43 -11.43
C ARG A 203 9.86 -7.98 -10.30
N ASP A 204 10.90 -8.78 -10.65
CA ASP A 204 11.79 -9.39 -9.67
C ASP A 204 12.58 -8.34 -8.87
N VAL A 205 13.01 -7.25 -9.51
CA VAL A 205 13.69 -6.12 -8.85
C VAL A 205 12.77 -5.35 -7.90
N PHE A 206 11.45 -5.50 -8.03
CA PHE A 206 10.47 -4.91 -7.10
C PHE A 206 10.21 -5.74 -5.84
N MET A 207 10.58 -7.01 -5.84
CA MET A 207 10.23 -7.89 -4.71
C MET A 207 10.99 -7.51 -3.46
N LEU A 208 10.31 -7.43 -2.33
CA LEU A 208 10.88 -7.03 -1.03
C LEU A 208 11.99 -7.98 -0.55
N GLU A 209 11.81 -9.29 -0.78
CA GLU A 209 12.83 -10.30 -0.46
C GLU A 209 13.94 -10.38 -1.52
N ASN A 210 13.87 -9.61 -2.61
CA ASN A 210 14.83 -9.63 -3.72
C ASN A 210 15.49 -8.26 -3.92
N GLN A 211 16.02 -7.70 -2.85
CA GLN A 211 16.62 -6.37 -2.82
C GLN A 211 18.10 -6.42 -2.43
N ILE A 212 18.85 -5.44 -2.93
CA ILE A 212 20.20 -5.12 -2.47
C ILE A 212 20.27 -3.67 -1.99
N PRO A 213 21.04 -3.37 -0.93
CA PRO A 213 21.22 -1.99 -0.46
C PRO A 213 21.85 -1.12 -1.54
N LEU A 214 21.38 0.10 -1.74
CA LEU A 214 21.90 1.04 -2.73
C LEU A 214 23.27 1.63 -2.33
N LEU A 215 24.15 0.82 -1.74
CA LEU A 215 25.59 1.08 -1.66
C LEU A 215 26.24 1.06 -3.07
N LEU A 216 25.43 0.81 -4.10
CA LEU A 216 25.77 0.71 -5.51
C LEU A 216 26.35 2.01 -6.08
N ASP A 217 26.07 3.16 -5.49
CA ASP A 217 26.71 4.42 -5.90
C ASP A 217 28.25 4.31 -5.83
N ARG A 218 28.78 3.49 -4.92
CA ARG A 218 30.22 3.18 -4.86
C ARG A 218 30.69 2.37 -6.03
N LEU A 219 29.95 1.34 -6.45
CA LEU A 219 30.28 0.54 -7.62
C LEU A 219 30.12 1.34 -8.91
N LEU A 220 29.13 2.24 -8.96
CA LEU A 220 28.95 3.14 -10.10
C LEU A 220 30.09 4.15 -10.20
N SER A 221 30.61 4.65 -9.06
CA SER A 221 31.73 5.60 -9.03
C SER A 221 33.03 5.02 -9.61
N LEU A 222 33.21 3.70 -9.50
CA LEU A 222 34.35 3.01 -10.16
C LEU A 222 34.19 2.89 -11.69
N GLN A 223 32.99 3.09 -12.21
CA GLN A 223 32.68 2.97 -13.64
C GLN A 223 32.66 4.32 -14.37
N LEU A 224 32.60 5.42 -13.67
CA LEU A 224 32.41 6.77 -14.22
C LEU A 224 33.32 7.75 -13.50
N ASP A 225 34.08 8.55 -14.25
CA ASP A 225 34.95 9.60 -13.74
C ASP A 225 34.20 10.91 -13.34
N ASP A 226 32.93 10.80 -12.96
CA ASP A 226 32.06 11.95 -12.67
C ASP A 226 31.86 12.12 -11.15
N PRO A 227 32.28 13.24 -10.53
CA PRO A 227 32.18 13.46 -9.10
C PRO A 227 30.75 13.71 -8.58
N ASP A 228 29.79 14.05 -9.44
CA ASP A 228 28.40 14.38 -9.04
C ASP A 228 27.45 13.19 -9.09
N GLN A 229 27.87 12.07 -8.53
CA GLN A 229 27.18 10.77 -8.71
C GLN A 229 26.23 10.40 -7.58
N LYS A 230 26.20 11.18 -6.49
CA LYS A 230 25.33 10.89 -5.35
C LYS A 230 23.84 10.86 -5.81
N GLY A 231 23.17 9.73 -5.53
CA GLY A 231 21.77 9.53 -5.92
C GLY A 231 21.51 9.22 -7.39
N ARG A 232 22.55 8.98 -8.20
CA ARG A 232 22.37 8.65 -9.62
C ARG A 232 21.70 7.30 -9.81
N VAL A 233 22.09 6.28 -9.03
CA VAL A 233 21.44 4.95 -9.07
C VAL A 233 19.97 5.07 -8.71
N ALA A 234 19.63 5.84 -7.69
CA ALA A 234 18.24 6.06 -7.30
C ALA A 234 17.41 6.76 -8.39
N ARG A 235 17.99 7.75 -9.12
CA ARG A 235 17.34 8.40 -10.26
C ARG A 235 17.12 7.43 -11.41
N LEU A 236 18.10 6.58 -11.71
CA LEU A 236 17.98 5.54 -12.72
C LEU A 236 16.92 4.49 -12.34
N ALA A 237 16.86 4.11 -11.06
CA ALA A 237 15.84 3.20 -10.55
C ALA A 237 14.43 3.79 -10.72
N ILE A 238 14.19 5.04 -10.35
CA ILE A 238 12.91 5.72 -10.57
C ILE A 238 12.54 5.73 -12.06
N GLN A 239 13.50 6.01 -12.95
CA GLN A 239 13.28 6.00 -14.38
C GLN A 239 12.91 4.60 -14.89
N PHE A 240 13.58 3.55 -14.37
CA PHE A 240 13.32 2.16 -14.72
C PHE A 240 11.91 1.72 -14.32
N PHE A 241 11.40 2.19 -13.19
CA PHE A 241 10.08 1.83 -12.68
C PHE A 241 8.95 2.74 -13.17
N ASN A 242 9.27 3.88 -13.75
CA ASN A 242 8.26 4.85 -14.22
C ASN A 242 7.23 4.27 -15.21
N PRO A 243 7.57 3.35 -16.15
CA PRO A 243 6.59 2.75 -17.04
C PRO A 243 5.50 1.91 -16.38
N LEU A 244 5.69 1.50 -15.11
CA LEU A 244 4.68 0.81 -14.31
C LEU A 244 3.60 1.77 -13.80
N MET A 245 3.84 3.08 -13.90
CA MET A 245 2.92 4.15 -13.56
C MET A 245 2.30 4.74 -14.82
N SER A 246 1.15 5.41 -14.68
CA SER A 246 0.48 6.03 -15.81
C SER A 246 1.39 7.04 -16.52
N GLU A 247 1.29 7.13 -17.84
CA GLU A 247 2.00 8.09 -18.68
C GLU A 247 1.77 9.57 -18.27
N ASP A 248 0.67 9.83 -17.56
CA ASP A 248 0.34 11.15 -17.01
C ASP A 248 1.09 11.50 -15.72
N SER A 249 1.71 10.50 -15.07
CA SER A 249 2.59 10.78 -13.94
C SER A 249 3.82 11.49 -14.50
N GLY A 250 3.84 12.81 -14.45
CA GLY A 250 4.89 13.68 -14.98
C GLY A 250 6.26 13.53 -14.30
N ILE A 251 6.59 12.32 -13.86
CA ILE A 251 7.93 11.85 -13.49
C ILE A 251 8.75 11.58 -14.77
N PHE A 252 8.26 11.98 -15.96
CA PHE A 252 9.11 12.08 -17.11
C PHE A 252 10.24 13.05 -16.77
N ILE A 253 11.37 12.48 -16.39
CA ILE A 253 12.65 13.17 -16.46
C ILE A 253 12.89 13.41 -17.94
N LYS A 254 12.28 14.46 -18.51
CA LYS A 254 12.73 15.02 -19.77
C LYS A 254 14.19 15.31 -19.56
N SER A 255 15.02 14.57 -20.26
CA SER A 255 16.46 14.80 -20.33
C SER A 255 16.68 16.32 -20.48
N GLY A 256 17.13 16.98 -19.42
CA GLY A 256 17.59 18.35 -19.51
C GLY A 256 16.97 19.40 -18.60
N SER A 257 15.93 19.17 -17.82
CA SER A 257 15.42 20.29 -16.99
C SER A 257 14.51 19.86 -15.83
N LYS A 258 14.97 20.24 -14.68
CA LYS A 258 14.45 20.30 -13.31
C LYS A 258 14.99 19.18 -12.42
N ARG A 259 15.87 19.61 -11.49
CA ARG A 259 16.24 18.85 -10.29
C ARG A 259 14.96 18.21 -9.75
N LEU A 260 14.97 16.88 -9.62
CA LEU A 260 14.05 16.22 -8.73
C LEU A 260 14.08 17.02 -7.42
N LYS A 261 12.92 17.55 -7.00
CA LYS A 261 12.78 18.23 -5.69
C LYS A 261 13.00 17.24 -4.52
N PHE A 262 13.42 16.05 -4.83
CA PHE A 262 13.59 14.91 -3.97
C PHE A 262 15.04 14.43 -4.14
N ASP A 263 15.83 14.54 -3.09
CA ASP A 263 17.06 13.78 -2.97
C ASP A 263 16.69 12.44 -2.32
N PRO A 264 16.67 11.32 -3.08
CA PRO A 264 16.34 10.01 -2.54
C PRO A 264 17.32 9.55 -1.46
N LEU A 265 18.40 10.29 -1.22
CA LEU A 265 19.47 9.95 -0.28
C LEU A 265 19.58 10.94 0.89
N ASP A 266 18.65 11.90 1.00
CA ASP A 266 18.83 13.06 1.89
C ASP A 266 18.87 12.72 3.37
N ASP A 267 18.67 11.56 3.90
CA ASP A 267 18.87 11.36 5.35
C ASP A 267 19.36 9.98 5.83
N HIS A 268 19.21 8.91 5.08
CA HIS A 268 19.44 7.58 5.66
C HIS A 268 20.09 6.58 4.70
N GLY A 269 21.25 6.86 4.18
CA GLY A 269 22.11 6.02 3.33
C GLY A 269 21.96 4.50 3.44
N GLY A 270 20.85 3.93 3.03
CA GLY A 270 20.55 2.53 3.15
C GLY A 270 19.37 2.06 2.34
N VAL A 271 18.92 2.87 1.44
CA VAL A 271 17.73 2.67 0.63
C VAL A 271 17.98 1.60 -0.43
N HIS A 272 17.01 0.76 -0.71
CA HIS A 272 16.99 -0.20 -1.81
C HIS A 272 16.00 0.24 -2.91
N CYS A 273 15.98 -0.43 -4.06
CA CYS A 273 15.20 -0.02 -5.22
C CYS A 273 13.68 0.14 -4.92
N LEU A 274 13.09 -0.78 -4.19
CA LEU A 274 11.67 -0.74 -3.81
C LEU A 274 11.36 0.49 -2.94
N GLU A 275 12.22 0.80 -1.96
CA GLU A 275 12.04 1.96 -1.08
C GLU A 275 12.19 3.28 -1.84
N VAL A 276 13.18 3.40 -2.74
CA VAL A 276 13.34 4.58 -3.61
C VAL A 276 12.07 4.82 -4.42
N PHE A 277 11.54 3.76 -4.99
CA PHE A 277 10.30 3.86 -5.74
C PHE A 277 9.12 4.27 -4.84
N TRP A 278 8.93 3.60 -3.71
CA TRP A 278 7.90 3.95 -2.73
C TRP A 278 7.99 5.42 -2.31
N ARG A 279 9.18 5.92 -1.98
CA ARG A 279 9.41 7.33 -1.64
C ARG A 279 9.05 8.27 -2.79
N SER A 280 9.34 7.87 -4.03
CA SER A 280 9.00 8.68 -5.22
C SER A 280 7.50 8.89 -5.40
N LEU A 281 6.66 7.94 -4.96
CA LEU A 281 5.21 8.03 -5.01
C LEU A 281 4.62 9.03 -4.00
N LEU A 282 5.34 9.35 -2.93
CA LEU A 282 4.85 10.21 -1.84
C LEU A 282 4.96 11.71 -2.10
N HIS A 283 5.40 12.12 -3.30
CA HIS A 283 5.62 13.52 -3.67
C HIS A 283 4.32 14.26 -3.99
N PHE A 284 3.41 14.32 -3.03
CA PHE A 284 2.23 15.19 -3.05
C PHE A 284 2.21 16.04 -1.78
N PRO A 285 1.66 17.29 -1.85
CA PRO A 285 1.66 18.17 -0.70
C PRO A 285 0.90 17.53 0.47
N LYS A 286 1.64 17.25 1.57
CA LYS A 286 1.03 16.77 2.81
C LYS A 286 0.01 17.81 3.29
N ARG A 287 -1.26 17.44 3.34
CA ARG A 287 -2.30 18.26 3.98
C ARG A 287 -1.92 18.45 5.44
N SER A 288 -1.85 19.71 5.89
CA SER A 288 -1.58 20.07 7.29
C SER A 288 -2.51 19.27 8.22
N LYS A 289 -1.90 18.59 9.20
CA LYS A 289 -2.63 17.86 10.24
C LYS A 289 -3.33 18.87 11.18
N THR A 290 -4.49 19.34 10.83
CA THR A 290 -5.39 19.96 11.79
C THR A 290 -5.96 18.85 12.67
N LYS A 291 -5.47 18.79 13.92
CA LYS A 291 -5.99 17.90 14.96
C LYS A 291 -7.40 18.34 15.30
N GLN A 292 -8.40 17.80 14.65
CA GLN A 292 -9.79 17.87 15.12
C GLN A 292 -10.17 16.49 15.66
N TRP A 293 -10.42 16.44 16.96
CA TRP A 293 -10.86 15.27 17.70
C TRP A 293 -12.33 14.98 17.40
N PHE A 294 -12.61 14.02 16.55
CA PHE A 294 -13.96 13.45 16.42
C PHE A 294 -14.05 12.15 17.20
N HIS A 295 -14.88 12.17 18.27
CA HIS A 295 -15.05 11.04 19.20
C HIS A 295 -15.99 9.93 18.71
N SER A 296 -16.53 10.00 17.51
CA SER A 296 -17.43 8.97 16.97
C SER A 296 -16.90 8.45 15.63
N ARG A 297 -16.62 7.17 15.60
CA ARG A 297 -16.12 6.41 14.42
C ARG A 297 -17.28 6.08 13.50
N PRO A 298 -17.53 6.76 12.38
CA PRO A 298 -18.44 6.24 11.38
C PRO A 298 -17.75 5.09 10.66
N LYS A 299 -18.31 3.88 10.74
CA LYS A 299 -17.98 2.80 9.77
C LYS A 299 -18.56 3.23 8.43
N LEU A 300 -17.78 3.96 7.64
CA LEU A 300 -18.17 4.44 6.32
C LEU A 300 -17.49 3.58 5.27
N THR A 301 -18.21 2.58 4.80
CA THR A 301 -17.93 1.91 3.53
C THR A 301 -18.46 2.82 2.41
N PHE A 302 -17.56 3.30 1.56
CA PHE A 302 -17.92 4.07 0.38
C PHE A 302 -18.03 3.10 -0.79
N PHE A 303 -19.22 2.98 -1.34
CA PHE A 303 -19.42 2.33 -2.64
C PHE A 303 -19.66 3.41 -3.69
N LEU A 304 -19.26 3.17 -4.92
CA LEU A 304 -19.47 4.08 -6.03
C LEU A 304 -20.95 4.48 -6.17
N SER A 305 -21.85 3.52 -5.98
CA SER A 305 -23.30 3.72 -5.99
C SER A 305 -23.74 4.77 -4.96
N LYS A 306 -23.24 4.71 -3.71
CA LYS A 306 -23.57 5.69 -2.65
C LYS A 306 -22.99 7.06 -2.91
N VAL A 307 -21.81 7.12 -3.54
CA VAL A 307 -21.17 8.38 -3.94
C VAL A 307 -22.00 9.05 -5.03
N SER A 308 -22.47 8.28 -6.01
CA SER A 308 -23.35 8.74 -7.08
C SER A 308 -24.75 9.15 -6.57
N GLU A 309 -25.38 8.33 -5.69
CA GLU A 309 -26.67 8.65 -5.05
C GLU A 309 -26.61 9.96 -4.25
N ALA A 310 -25.46 10.29 -3.67
CA ALA A 310 -25.25 11.53 -2.95
C ALA A 310 -24.94 12.73 -3.89
N GLY A 311 -24.98 12.53 -5.20
CA GLY A 311 -24.72 13.59 -6.19
C GLY A 311 -23.25 14.01 -6.24
N ILE A 312 -22.33 13.19 -5.74
CA ILE A 312 -20.90 13.45 -5.85
C ILE A 312 -20.44 13.13 -7.27
N MET A 313 -19.82 14.12 -7.90
CA MET A 313 -19.26 13.98 -9.24
C MET A 313 -17.85 13.40 -9.14
N ILE A 314 -17.57 12.30 -9.86
CA ILE A 314 -16.22 11.73 -9.97
C ILE A 314 -15.56 12.25 -11.23
N LYS A 315 -14.31 12.70 -11.12
CA LYS A 315 -13.53 13.23 -12.24
C LYS A 315 -12.11 12.69 -12.22
N ARG A 316 -11.54 12.51 -13.42
CA ARG A 316 -10.11 12.26 -13.55
C ARG A 316 -9.33 13.50 -13.11
N ARG A 317 -8.31 13.25 -12.28
CA ARG A 317 -7.30 14.23 -11.89
C ARG A 317 -6.04 14.05 -12.72
N TYR A 318 -5.50 15.15 -13.22
CA TYR A 318 -4.17 15.18 -13.82
C TYR A 318 -3.14 15.53 -12.75
N GLY A 319 -2.15 14.67 -12.54
CA GLY A 319 -1.16 14.81 -11.47
C GLY A 319 -0.02 13.81 -11.59
N ASN A 320 1.00 13.98 -10.75
CA ASN A 320 2.25 13.22 -10.81
C ASN A 320 2.22 11.92 -9.97
N SER A 321 1.16 11.64 -9.25
CA SER A 321 1.02 10.45 -8.41
C SER A 321 -0.43 9.99 -8.37
N PHE A 322 -0.66 8.68 -8.51
CA PHE A 322 -1.99 8.09 -8.35
C PHE A 322 -2.53 8.21 -6.92
N LEU A 323 -1.67 8.55 -5.96
CA LEU A 323 -2.05 8.79 -4.57
C LEU A 323 -2.68 10.17 -4.32
N ASP A 324 -2.57 11.15 -5.24
CA ASP A 324 -3.09 12.51 -5.04
C ASP A 324 -4.62 12.61 -5.27
N ILE A 325 -5.37 11.85 -4.49
CA ILE A 325 -6.84 11.88 -4.50
C ILE A 325 -7.32 13.11 -3.75
N ARG A 326 -8.30 13.86 -4.31
CA ARG A 326 -8.87 15.06 -3.70
C ARG A 326 -10.38 15.05 -3.72
N PHE A 327 -10.96 15.65 -2.69
CA PHE A 327 -12.39 15.93 -2.64
C PHE A 327 -12.61 17.40 -2.31
N LYS A 328 -13.40 18.07 -3.11
CA LYS A 328 -13.77 19.47 -2.92
C LYS A 328 -15.12 19.76 -3.55
N ASP A 329 -16.00 20.46 -2.82
CA ASP A 329 -17.28 20.99 -3.33
C ASP A 329 -18.15 19.93 -4.05
N GLY A 330 -18.18 18.69 -3.54
CA GLY A 330 -18.95 17.60 -4.14
C GLY A 330 -18.29 16.95 -5.36
N VAL A 331 -17.02 17.28 -5.65
CA VAL A 331 -16.24 16.65 -6.72
C VAL A 331 -15.14 15.81 -6.11
N LEU A 332 -15.12 14.51 -6.42
CA LEU A 332 -14.07 13.56 -6.09
C LEU A 332 -13.14 13.42 -7.29
N GLU A 333 -11.92 13.92 -7.14
CA GLU A 333 -10.90 13.87 -8.17
C GLU A 333 -9.93 12.72 -7.89
N ILE A 334 -9.82 11.77 -8.82
CA ILE A 334 -8.98 10.57 -8.71
C ILE A 334 -8.00 10.55 -9.89
N PRO A 335 -6.68 10.42 -9.64
CA PRO A 335 -5.71 10.28 -10.71
C PRO A 335 -5.85 8.94 -11.45
N LYS A 336 -5.34 8.90 -12.69
CA LYS A 336 -5.31 7.69 -13.51
C LYS A 336 -4.40 6.63 -12.90
N ILE A 337 -4.83 5.39 -12.95
CA ILE A 337 -4.01 4.20 -12.69
C ILE A 337 -4.07 3.26 -13.90
N VAL A 338 -2.92 2.67 -14.25
CA VAL A 338 -2.82 1.61 -15.27
C VAL A 338 -2.62 0.28 -14.56
N ILE A 339 -3.46 -0.69 -14.87
CA ILE A 339 -3.46 -2.02 -14.26
C ILE A 339 -3.06 -3.06 -15.31
N HIS A 340 -2.02 -3.85 -14.99
CA HIS A 340 -1.51 -4.94 -15.82
C HIS A 340 -1.18 -6.17 -14.94
N GLU A 341 -0.76 -7.28 -15.52
CA GLU A 341 -0.47 -8.52 -14.80
C GLU A 341 0.52 -8.33 -13.61
N GLY A 342 1.53 -7.45 -13.76
CA GLY A 342 2.51 -7.17 -12.71
C GLY A 342 2.02 -6.25 -11.59
N THR A 343 0.85 -5.61 -11.75
CA THR A 343 0.32 -4.64 -10.77
C THR A 343 0.05 -5.29 -9.42
N ARG A 344 -0.43 -6.53 -9.40
CA ARG A 344 -0.68 -7.27 -8.16
C ARG A 344 0.61 -7.46 -7.36
N SER A 345 1.65 -8.01 -7.98
CA SER A 345 2.94 -8.25 -7.32
C SER A 345 3.55 -6.94 -6.81
N LEU A 346 3.45 -5.85 -7.59
CA LEU A 346 3.90 -4.53 -7.21
C LEU A 346 3.21 -4.04 -5.92
N PHE A 347 1.88 -4.03 -5.89
CA PHE A 347 1.14 -3.55 -4.71
C PHE A 347 1.35 -4.44 -3.50
N LEU A 348 1.41 -5.76 -3.65
CA LEU A 348 1.66 -6.69 -2.55
C LEU A 348 3.02 -6.42 -1.89
N ASN A 349 4.07 -6.24 -2.68
CA ASN A 349 5.42 -5.96 -2.15
C ASN A 349 5.51 -4.57 -1.50
N LEU A 350 4.84 -3.55 -2.07
CA LEU A 350 4.74 -2.22 -1.44
C LEU A 350 3.96 -2.26 -0.11
N ILE A 351 2.85 -3.01 -0.06
CA ILE A 351 2.06 -3.20 1.17
C ILE A 351 2.90 -3.95 2.22
N ALA A 352 3.59 -5.03 1.83
CA ALA A 352 4.45 -5.79 2.73
C ALA A 352 5.57 -4.90 3.30
N PHE A 353 6.16 -4.04 2.47
CA PHE A 353 7.15 -3.06 2.91
C PHE A 353 6.56 -2.08 3.94
N GLU A 354 5.39 -1.48 3.67
CA GLU A 354 4.72 -0.56 4.60
C GLU A 354 4.37 -1.22 5.94
N GLN A 355 4.00 -2.51 5.92
CA GLN A 355 3.65 -3.25 7.14
C GLN A 355 4.85 -3.67 7.96
N SER A 356 6.01 -3.83 7.31
CA SER A 356 7.25 -4.24 7.97
C SER A 356 8.06 -3.04 8.49
N HIS A 357 7.98 -1.89 7.80
CA HIS A 357 8.81 -0.72 8.11
C HIS A 357 8.07 0.31 8.96
N PHE A 358 8.50 0.50 10.19
CA PHE A 358 7.77 1.26 11.23
C PHE A 358 7.60 2.77 10.90
N ASP A 359 8.50 3.37 10.11
CA ASP A 359 8.49 4.81 9.81
C ASP A 359 7.76 5.17 8.50
N CYS A 360 7.35 4.17 7.71
CA CYS A 360 6.78 4.42 6.38
C CYS A 360 5.36 5.00 6.41
N GLY A 361 4.59 4.78 7.46
CA GLY A 361 3.15 4.95 7.39
C GLY A 361 2.52 3.92 6.44
N ASN A 362 1.31 4.21 5.94
CA ASN A 362 0.56 3.26 5.11
C ASN A 362 -0.13 3.90 3.89
N PRO A 363 0.55 4.73 3.08
CA PRO A 363 -0.09 5.44 1.96
C PRO A 363 -0.58 4.51 0.85
N ILE A 364 0.19 3.49 0.47
CA ILE A 364 -0.21 2.52 -0.57
C ILE A 364 -1.35 1.65 -0.06
N THR A 365 -1.23 1.13 1.14
CA THR A 365 -2.29 0.37 1.82
C THR A 365 -3.59 1.17 1.90
N SER A 366 -3.49 2.45 2.27
CA SER A 366 -4.63 3.37 2.33
C SER A 366 -5.30 3.56 0.97
N TYR A 367 -4.50 3.70 -0.08
CA TYR A 367 -4.98 3.84 -1.46
C TYR A 367 -5.69 2.57 -1.94
N VAL A 368 -5.08 1.40 -1.74
CA VAL A 368 -5.66 0.11 -2.15
C VAL A 368 -7.00 -0.13 -1.46
N ILE A 369 -7.09 0.14 -0.15
CA ILE A 369 -8.36 0.03 0.59
C ILE A 369 -9.38 1.07 0.12
N PHE A 370 -8.94 2.28 -0.24
CA PHE A 370 -9.84 3.28 -0.82
C PHE A 370 -10.42 2.80 -2.14
N MET A 371 -9.59 2.29 -3.06
CA MET A 371 -10.04 1.76 -4.34
C MET A 371 -10.91 0.51 -4.18
N HIS A 372 -10.55 -0.42 -3.30
CA HIS A 372 -11.37 -1.58 -2.96
C HIS A 372 -12.78 -1.16 -2.46
N ASN A 373 -12.87 -0.15 -1.62
CA ASN A 373 -14.17 0.36 -1.15
C ASN A 373 -14.95 1.12 -2.24
N LEU A 374 -14.28 1.65 -3.24
CA LEU A 374 -14.90 2.36 -4.36
C LEU A 374 -15.41 1.36 -5.42
N ILE A 375 -14.62 0.33 -5.70
CA ILE A 375 -14.87 -0.70 -6.73
C ILE A 375 -15.53 -1.91 -6.06
N ASN A 376 -16.81 -2.15 -6.33
CA ASN A 376 -17.55 -3.25 -5.74
C ASN A 376 -18.08 -4.24 -6.78
N SER A 377 -18.16 -3.81 -8.02
CA SER A 377 -18.70 -4.60 -9.14
C SER A 377 -17.94 -4.30 -10.44
N PRO A 378 -18.06 -5.16 -11.47
CA PRO A 378 -17.48 -4.89 -12.79
C PRO A 378 -18.04 -3.61 -13.43
N GLU A 379 -19.29 -3.26 -13.17
CA GLU A 379 -19.93 -2.03 -13.67
C GLU A 379 -19.25 -0.78 -13.08
N ASP A 380 -18.79 -0.84 -11.81
CA ASP A 380 -18.00 0.21 -11.19
C ASP A 380 -16.66 0.40 -11.91
N VAL A 381 -16.01 -0.71 -12.30
CA VAL A 381 -14.77 -0.68 -13.08
C VAL A 381 -15.01 -0.05 -14.44
N GLN A 382 -16.04 -0.49 -15.18
CA GLN A 382 -16.41 0.07 -16.47
C GLN A 382 -16.63 1.60 -16.38
N TYR A 383 -17.39 2.04 -15.39
CA TYR A 383 -17.61 3.47 -15.16
C TYR A 383 -16.31 4.25 -14.92
N LEU A 384 -15.39 3.71 -14.11
CA LEU A 384 -14.09 4.34 -13.88
C LEU A 384 -13.19 4.31 -15.13
N CYS A 385 -13.33 3.32 -16.01
CA CYS A 385 -12.68 3.25 -17.31
C CYS A 385 -13.23 4.33 -18.27
N GLU A 386 -14.54 4.52 -18.32
CA GLU A 386 -15.18 5.59 -19.13
C GLU A 386 -14.68 6.98 -18.69
N LEU A 387 -14.48 7.19 -17.40
CA LEU A 387 -13.89 8.40 -16.84
C LEU A 387 -12.37 8.50 -17.04
N LYS A 388 -11.73 7.48 -17.65
CA LYS A 388 -10.27 7.38 -17.84
C LYS A 388 -9.48 7.46 -16.53
N ILE A 389 -10.07 6.99 -15.43
CA ILE A 389 -9.44 6.88 -14.12
C ILE A 389 -8.73 5.52 -14.02
N ILE A 390 -9.37 4.46 -14.50
CA ILE A 390 -8.75 3.13 -14.65
C ILE A 390 -8.49 2.87 -16.12
N GLU A 391 -7.32 2.35 -16.43
CA GLU A 391 -6.99 1.69 -17.68
C GLU A 391 -6.37 0.35 -17.34
N HIS A 392 -6.88 -0.74 -17.91
CA HIS A 392 -6.35 -2.06 -17.59
C HIS A 392 -6.12 -2.92 -18.82
N CYS A 393 -5.11 -3.82 -18.72
CA CYS A 393 -4.74 -4.81 -19.71
C CYS A 393 -5.07 -6.24 -19.24
N LEU A 394 -5.94 -6.38 -18.22
CA LEU A 394 -6.43 -7.66 -17.74
C LEU A 394 -7.55 -8.19 -18.67
N GLY A 395 -7.85 -9.48 -18.59
CA GLY A 395 -8.81 -10.14 -19.47
C GLY A 395 -10.25 -9.66 -19.30
N SER A 396 -10.61 -9.15 -18.12
CA SER A 396 -11.97 -8.68 -17.82
C SER A 396 -12.01 -7.68 -16.65
N ASP A 397 -13.11 -6.91 -16.56
CA ASP A 397 -13.37 -6.01 -15.43
C ASP A 397 -13.51 -6.77 -14.10
N VAL A 398 -13.96 -8.03 -14.14
CA VAL A 398 -14.03 -8.92 -12.97
C VAL A 398 -12.67 -9.15 -12.36
N GLU A 399 -11.63 -9.31 -13.18
CA GLU A 399 -10.26 -9.50 -12.70
C GLU A 399 -9.71 -8.26 -11.98
N VAL A 400 -10.17 -7.06 -12.36
CA VAL A 400 -9.83 -5.82 -11.65
C VAL A 400 -10.49 -5.78 -10.27
N VAL A 401 -11.76 -6.19 -10.16
CA VAL A 401 -12.45 -6.33 -8.85
C VAL A 401 -11.73 -7.35 -7.97
N ASP A 402 -11.39 -8.52 -8.52
CA ASP A 402 -10.67 -9.58 -7.81
C ASP A 402 -9.28 -9.14 -7.37
N LEU A 403 -8.59 -8.34 -8.18
CA LEU A 403 -7.29 -7.76 -7.83
C LEU A 403 -7.40 -6.97 -6.51
N PHE A 404 -8.30 -5.99 -6.44
CA PHE A 404 -8.46 -5.17 -5.24
C PHE A 404 -8.97 -5.96 -4.04
N ASN A 405 -9.86 -6.94 -4.25
CA ASN A 405 -10.33 -7.85 -3.21
C ASN A 405 -9.14 -8.62 -2.58
N ARG A 406 -8.29 -9.21 -3.40
CA ARG A 406 -7.13 -10.00 -2.95
C ARG A 406 -6.05 -9.13 -2.28
N LEU A 407 -5.83 -7.92 -2.79
CA LEU A 407 -4.89 -6.98 -2.18
C LEU A 407 -5.30 -6.54 -0.77
N CYS A 408 -6.61 -6.59 -0.46
CA CYS A 408 -7.14 -6.22 0.85
C CYS A 408 -7.25 -7.41 1.83
N GLN A 409 -6.95 -8.64 1.38
CA GLN A 409 -6.95 -9.80 2.26
C GLN A 409 -5.78 -9.73 3.26
N GLU A 410 -6.09 -9.97 4.53
CA GLU A 410 -5.10 -10.07 5.63
C GLU A 410 -4.22 -8.82 5.85
N VAL A 411 -4.63 -7.67 5.30
CA VAL A 411 -3.91 -6.41 5.49
C VAL A 411 -4.30 -5.78 6.83
N ALA A 412 -3.32 -5.60 7.73
CA ALA A 412 -3.51 -4.81 8.94
C ALA A 412 -3.60 -3.33 8.56
N PHE A 413 -4.76 -2.70 8.84
CA PHE A 413 -5.02 -1.32 8.44
C PHE A 413 -5.37 -0.44 9.63
N ASP A 414 -4.56 0.58 9.84
CA ASP A 414 -4.89 1.69 10.73
C ASP A 414 -5.64 2.79 9.97
N VAL A 415 -6.94 2.87 10.24
CA VAL A 415 -7.83 3.85 9.58
C VAL A 415 -7.46 5.28 9.96
N GLU A 416 -7.03 5.51 11.20
CA GLU A 416 -6.74 6.85 11.73
C GLU A 416 -5.38 7.38 11.23
N GLY A 417 -4.43 6.48 11.01
CA GLY A 417 -3.11 6.79 10.41
C GLY A 417 -3.14 6.99 8.90
N SER A 418 -4.28 6.72 8.24
CA SER A 418 -4.40 6.87 6.79
C SER A 418 -4.32 8.32 6.33
N TYR A 419 -3.53 8.59 5.27
CA TYR A 419 -3.49 9.92 4.65
C TYR A 419 -4.83 10.32 4.01
N LEU A 420 -5.70 9.34 3.68
CA LEU A 420 -7.06 9.55 3.15
C LEU A 420 -8.13 9.70 4.24
N TYR A 421 -7.75 9.66 5.52
CA TYR A 421 -8.70 9.73 6.64
C TYR A 421 -9.61 10.95 6.55
N PHE A 422 -9.04 12.14 6.42
CA PHE A 422 -9.81 13.38 6.32
C PHE A 422 -10.64 13.46 5.04
N LEU A 423 -10.12 12.97 3.92
CA LEU A 423 -10.88 12.90 2.67
C LEU A 423 -12.13 12.02 2.85
N ARG A 424 -11.98 10.85 3.49
CA ARG A 424 -13.11 9.95 3.79
C ARG A 424 -14.16 10.62 4.67
N ILE A 425 -13.73 11.38 5.68
CA ILE A 425 -14.64 12.16 6.53
C ILE A 425 -15.35 13.24 5.72
N ASP A 426 -14.64 14.01 4.93
CA ASP A 426 -15.22 15.10 4.10
C ASP A 426 -16.29 14.56 3.15
N VAL A 427 -16.01 13.45 2.46
CA VAL A 427 -16.98 12.76 1.58
C VAL A 427 -18.18 12.28 2.38
N ALA A 428 -17.95 11.68 3.55
CA ALA A 428 -19.01 11.18 4.41
C ALA A 428 -19.94 12.27 4.90
N LEU A 429 -19.38 13.37 5.39
CA LEU A 429 -20.15 14.52 5.85
C LEU A 429 -20.95 15.14 4.73
N TYR A 430 -20.39 15.21 3.52
CA TYR A 430 -21.08 15.69 2.34
C TYR A 430 -22.29 14.79 2.00
N CYS A 431 -22.09 13.47 1.96
CA CYS A 431 -23.19 12.51 1.77
C CYS A 431 -24.28 12.66 2.82
N LEU A 432 -23.90 12.76 4.10
CA LEU A 432 -24.87 12.95 5.21
C LEU A 432 -25.64 14.26 5.06
N ARG A 433 -24.96 15.35 4.71
CA ARG A 433 -25.58 16.68 4.52
C ARG A 433 -26.65 16.66 3.43
N ILE A 434 -26.42 15.92 2.35
CA ILE A 434 -27.39 15.84 1.24
C ILE A 434 -28.48 14.81 1.51
N MET A 435 -28.12 13.62 2.03
CA MET A 435 -29.09 12.54 2.23
C MET A 435 -29.99 12.74 3.46
N LEU A 436 -29.51 13.43 4.51
CA LEU A 436 -30.26 13.61 5.76
C LEU A 436 -31.58 14.36 5.57
N PRO A 437 -31.63 15.52 4.87
CA PRO A 437 -32.88 16.23 4.60
C PRO A 437 -33.88 15.37 3.82
N PHE A 438 -33.41 14.63 2.82
CA PHE A 438 -34.25 13.74 2.01
C PHE A 438 -34.81 12.57 2.83
N LYS A 439 -33.98 11.91 3.64
CA LYS A 439 -34.44 10.85 4.57
C LYS A 439 -35.41 11.37 5.63
N MET A 440 -35.18 12.57 6.14
CA MET A 440 -36.11 13.20 7.09
C MET A 440 -37.45 13.55 6.44
N ALA A 441 -37.43 14.08 5.21
CA ALA A 441 -38.62 14.37 4.45
C ALA A 441 -39.44 13.11 4.11
N THR A 442 -38.77 12.04 3.65
CA THR A 442 -39.44 10.75 3.38
C THR A 442 -39.97 10.11 4.64
N ALA A 443 -39.22 10.13 5.75
CA ALA A 443 -39.71 9.62 7.04
C ALA A 443 -40.88 10.45 7.61
N ALA A 444 -40.90 11.75 7.37
CA ALA A 444 -42.01 12.62 7.73
C ALA A 444 -43.25 12.34 6.89
N LEU A 445 -43.07 12.12 5.56
CA LEU A 445 -44.13 11.71 4.64
C LEU A 445 -44.71 10.35 5.04
N VAL A 446 -43.88 9.35 5.30
CA VAL A 446 -44.31 8.02 5.74
C VAL A 446 -45.07 8.10 7.07
N ARG A 447 -44.59 8.89 8.03
CA ARG A 447 -45.31 9.11 9.30
C ARG A 447 -46.69 9.78 9.07
N LYS A 448 -46.77 10.81 8.22
CA LYS A 448 -48.02 11.44 7.83
C LYS A 448 -48.94 10.47 7.16
N TRP A 449 -48.42 9.63 6.26
CA TRP A 449 -49.20 8.60 5.58
C TRP A 449 -49.80 7.57 6.56
N HIS A 450 -48.99 7.08 7.49
CA HIS A 450 -49.49 6.18 8.55
C HIS A 450 -50.54 6.83 9.43
N PHE A 451 -50.31 8.13 9.84
CA PHE A 451 -51.27 8.88 10.62
C PHE A 451 -52.59 9.09 9.88
N TRP A 452 -52.51 9.52 8.60
CA TRP A 452 -53.72 9.69 7.75
C TRP A 452 -54.41 8.37 7.50
N GLY A 453 -53.66 7.30 7.27
CA GLY A 453 -54.25 5.95 7.09
C GLY A 453 -55.00 5.46 8.32
N ALA A 454 -54.43 5.68 9.51
CA ALA A 454 -55.06 5.35 10.78
C ALA A 454 -56.32 6.21 11.05
N ASP A 455 -56.24 7.51 10.74
CA ASP A 455 -57.37 8.44 10.91
C ASP A 455 -58.48 8.15 9.89
N LEU A 456 -58.10 7.86 8.66
CA LEU A 456 -59.04 7.41 7.59
C LEU A 456 -59.74 6.12 7.98
N LYS A 457 -59.00 5.15 8.49
CA LYS A 457 -59.53 3.87 8.96
C LYS A 457 -60.51 4.09 10.12
N LYS A 458 -60.17 4.92 11.10
CA LYS A 458 -61.00 5.20 12.23
C LYS A 458 -62.26 6.03 11.89
N LYS A 459 -62.14 6.96 10.93
CA LYS A 459 -63.22 7.91 10.60
C LYS A 459 -64.20 7.34 9.54
N TYR A 460 -63.73 6.55 8.62
CA TYR A 460 -64.53 6.09 7.47
C TYR A 460 -64.79 4.57 7.42
N PHE A 461 -64.00 3.74 8.13
CA PHE A 461 -64.17 2.26 8.08
C PHE A 461 -64.77 1.67 9.37
N ASN A 462 -65.09 2.50 10.36
CA ASN A 462 -65.78 2.05 11.59
C ASN A 462 -67.33 1.99 11.45
N ASN A 463 -67.85 2.56 10.35
CA ASN A 463 -69.28 2.54 10.09
C ASN A 463 -69.56 1.91 8.70
N PRO A 464 -70.42 0.89 8.59
CA PRO A 464 -70.71 0.24 7.29
C PRO A 464 -71.14 1.20 6.19
N TRP A 465 -71.96 2.20 6.54
CA TRP A 465 -72.49 3.19 5.57
C TRP A 465 -71.38 4.14 5.06
N SER A 466 -70.45 4.52 5.89
CA SER A 466 -69.29 5.33 5.49
C SER A 466 -68.35 4.55 4.56
N THR A 467 -68.16 3.25 4.81
CA THR A 467 -67.36 2.37 3.97
C THR A 467 -67.95 2.24 2.56
N ILE A 468 -69.28 2.02 2.47
CA ILE A 468 -69.98 1.95 1.20
C ILE A 468 -69.86 3.28 0.42
N SER A 469 -70.01 4.40 1.10
CA SER A 469 -69.86 5.73 0.49
C SER A 469 -68.46 5.97 -0.08
N VAL A 470 -67.39 5.59 0.62
CA VAL A 470 -66.00 5.69 0.16
C VAL A 470 -65.77 4.80 -1.06
N ILE A 471 -66.28 3.57 -1.06
CA ILE A 471 -66.17 2.66 -2.19
C ILE A 471 -66.88 3.23 -3.42
N ALA A 472 -68.12 3.72 -3.24
CA ALA A 472 -68.91 4.32 -4.32
C ALA A 472 -68.22 5.57 -4.91
N ALA A 473 -67.69 6.45 -4.04
CA ALA A 473 -66.92 7.63 -4.48
C ALA A 473 -65.63 7.26 -5.23
N SER A 474 -64.93 6.21 -4.79
CA SER A 474 -63.71 5.74 -5.45
C SER A 474 -64.01 5.17 -6.85
N ILE A 475 -65.10 4.41 -6.99
CA ILE A 475 -65.53 3.89 -8.28
C ILE A 475 -65.92 5.02 -9.23
N LEU A 476 -66.65 6.01 -8.74
CA LEU A 476 -67.01 7.20 -9.54
C LEU A 476 -65.77 7.95 -10.02
N LEU A 477 -64.78 8.11 -9.16
CA LEU A 477 -63.55 8.81 -9.48
C LEU A 477 -62.74 8.07 -10.56
N VAL A 478 -62.66 6.72 -10.49
CA VAL A 478 -62.02 5.89 -11.51
C VAL A 478 -62.79 5.97 -12.84
N LEU A 479 -64.10 5.92 -12.80
CA LEU A 479 -64.92 6.05 -14.01
C LEU A 479 -64.76 7.43 -14.67
N THR A 480 -64.77 8.50 -13.87
CA THR A 480 -64.54 9.88 -14.38
C THR A 480 -63.15 10.05 -14.96
N PHE A 481 -62.14 9.47 -14.31
CA PHE A 481 -60.77 9.49 -14.82
C PHE A 481 -60.66 8.75 -16.16
N THR A 482 -61.25 7.56 -16.28
CA THR A 482 -61.26 6.79 -17.51
C THR A 482 -62.03 7.48 -18.62
N GLN A 483 -63.19 8.10 -18.33
CA GLN A 483 -63.92 8.92 -19.30
C GLN A 483 -63.09 10.11 -19.80
N THR A 484 -62.46 10.85 -18.91
CA THR A 484 -61.62 11.99 -19.26
C THR A 484 -60.41 11.54 -20.09
N PHE A 485 -59.77 10.44 -19.69
CA PHE A 485 -58.64 9.87 -20.40
C PHE A 485 -58.99 9.47 -21.84
N TYR A 486 -60.11 8.72 -22.00
CA TYR A 486 -60.61 8.33 -23.32
C TYR A 486 -61.08 9.54 -24.14
N GLY A 487 -61.69 10.57 -23.51
CA GLY A 487 -62.11 11.81 -24.16
C GLY A 487 -60.88 12.58 -24.73
N VAL A 488 -59.82 12.67 -23.95
CA VAL A 488 -58.56 13.33 -24.42
C VAL A 488 -57.91 12.51 -25.54
N LEU A 489 -57.84 11.16 -25.39
CA LEU A 489 -57.32 10.27 -26.42
C LEU A 489 -58.09 10.40 -27.76
N THR A 490 -59.42 10.46 -27.69
CA THR A 490 -60.29 10.58 -28.87
C THR A 490 -60.11 11.94 -29.53
N TYR A 491 -59.97 13.01 -28.73
CA TYR A 491 -59.72 14.35 -29.24
C TYR A 491 -58.37 14.46 -29.99
N HIS A 492 -57.34 13.78 -29.47
CA HIS A 492 -56.00 13.74 -30.12
C HIS A 492 -55.97 12.81 -31.35
N ARG A 493 -56.90 11.87 -31.50
CA ARG A 493 -56.97 10.96 -32.66
C ARG A 493 -57.85 11.43 -33.81
N GLN A 494 -58.56 12.56 -33.68
CA GLN A 494 -59.28 13.10 -34.81
C GLN A 494 -58.27 13.73 -35.79
N PRO A 495 -58.20 13.26 -37.04
CA PRO A 495 -57.37 13.90 -38.06
C PRO A 495 -57.92 15.30 -38.30
N ARG A 496 -57.06 16.30 -38.27
CA ARG A 496 -57.40 17.63 -38.73
C ARG A 496 -57.77 17.54 -40.20
N SER A 497 -59.07 17.70 -40.50
CA SER A 497 -59.59 17.91 -41.83
C SER A 497 -59.21 19.31 -42.33
#